data_e564e93e86335124e44063c066a8294d
#
_entry.id   e564e93e86335124e44063c066a8294d
#
_cell.length_a   1.000
_cell.length_b   1.000
_cell.length_c   1.000
_cell.angle_alpha   90.00
_cell.angle_beta   90.00
_cell.angle_gamma   90.00
#
_symmetry.space_group_name_H-M   'P 1'
#
loop_
_entity.id
_entity.type
_entity.pdbx_description
1 polymer ?
#
loop_
_entity_poly.entity_id
_entity_poly.type
_entity_poly.pdbx_seq_one_letter_code
_entity_poly.pdbx_strand_id
1 'polypeptide(L)'
;MDDDIIYSAPPSKSDEELEKGFVTAIIDQPKLLDELAKQLVTLNLAIPGLYATALKLIGGDDAVVNSAIMIGGAFFCWFIALVLSIFSLTPRKWPVDRSKLRSNKPAASGQPLSIEEFFAASARYKRVLLIAASLCCFVGICCACVAVFMTNKPV
;
A
#
# COMPACT_ATOMS: atom_id res chain seq x y z
N MET A 1 15.15 46.77 28.42
CA MET A 1 14.95 45.79 27.38
C MET A 1 15.19 44.47 28.05
N ASP A 2 14.17 43.98 28.78
CA ASP A 2 14.28 42.74 29.56
C ASP A 2 14.21 41.57 28.57
N ASP A 3 15.37 40.88 28.45
CA ASP A 3 15.40 39.56 27.77
C ASP A 3 14.63 38.58 28.66
N ASP A 4 13.37 38.32 28.31
CA ASP A 4 12.63 37.21 28.87
C ASP A 4 13.34 35.88 28.54
N ILE A 5 14.23 35.49 29.44
CA ILE A 5 14.82 34.16 29.41
C ILE A 5 13.71 33.16 29.72
N ILE A 6 13.11 32.60 28.67
CA ILE A 6 12.15 31.52 28.77
C ILE A 6 12.91 30.30 29.30
N TYR A 7 12.83 30.09 30.61
CA TYR A 7 13.27 28.85 31.23
C TYR A 7 12.39 27.72 30.75
N SER A 8 12.83 27.05 29.67
CA SER A 8 12.21 25.79 29.27
C SER A 8 12.48 24.78 30.36
N ALA A 9 11.47 24.41 31.11
CA ALA A 9 11.58 23.28 32.04
C ALA A 9 12.01 22.02 31.26
N PRO A 10 12.89 21.17 31.81
CA PRO A 10 13.25 19.94 31.15
C PRO A 10 11.99 19.11 30.87
N PRO A 11 11.88 18.46 29.72
CA PRO A 11 10.72 17.66 29.37
C PRO A 11 10.46 16.61 30.45
N SER A 12 9.19 16.35 30.73
CA SER A 12 8.84 15.31 31.68
C SER A 12 9.23 13.93 31.12
N LYS A 13 9.45 12.94 31.98
CA LYS A 13 9.77 11.57 31.53
C LYS A 13 8.72 11.02 30.58
N SER A 14 7.46 11.37 30.77
CA SER A 14 6.37 10.97 29.87
C SER A 14 6.49 11.62 28.49
N ASP A 15 6.93 12.88 28.41
CA ASP A 15 7.12 13.59 27.15
C ASP A 15 8.29 12.99 26.35
N GLU A 16 9.37 12.60 27.03
CA GLU A 16 10.49 11.90 26.39
C GLU A 16 10.06 10.52 25.85
N GLU A 17 9.26 9.78 26.59
CA GLU A 17 8.74 8.48 26.14
C GLU A 17 7.78 8.63 24.94
N LEU A 18 6.94 9.64 24.95
CA LEU A 18 6.06 9.96 23.82
C LEU A 18 6.85 10.37 22.58
N GLU A 19 7.89 11.21 22.74
CA GLU A 19 8.74 11.61 21.63
C GLU A 19 9.51 10.41 21.04
N LYS A 20 10.08 9.54 21.88
CA LYS A 20 10.72 8.30 21.45
C LYS A 20 9.73 7.37 20.71
N GLY A 21 8.51 7.22 21.25
CA GLY A 21 7.45 6.45 20.62
C GLY A 21 7.06 7.00 19.26
N PHE A 22 6.94 8.32 19.13
CA PHE A 22 6.63 8.99 17.87
C PHE A 22 7.73 8.79 16.81
N VAL A 23 9.00 8.97 17.19
CA VAL A 23 10.14 8.73 16.29
C VAL A 23 10.18 7.27 15.83
N THR A 24 9.99 6.33 16.75
CA THR A 24 9.94 4.90 16.43
C THR A 24 8.79 4.59 15.46
N ALA A 25 7.61 5.15 15.69
CA ALA A 25 6.45 4.96 14.82
C ALA A 25 6.71 5.46 13.38
N ILE A 26 7.39 6.60 13.22
CA ILE A 26 7.76 7.12 11.89
C ILE A 26 8.72 6.17 11.17
N ILE A 27 9.70 5.62 11.88
CA ILE A 27 10.71 4.71 11.31
C ILE A 27 10.09 3.34 10.95
N ASP A 28 9.15 2.84 11.75
CA ASP A 28 8.55 1.53 11.55
C ASP A 28 7.40 1.54 10.54
N GLN A 29 6.79 2.69 10.30
CA GLN A 29 5.69 2.82 9.33
C GLN A 29 6.01 2.25 7.92
N PRO A 30 7.18 2.52 7.32
CA PRO A 30 7.54 1.92 6.03
C PRO A 30 7.67 0.40 6.09
N LYS A 31 8.13 -0.16 7.21
CA LYS A 31 8.26 -1.63 7.39
C LYS A 31 6.90 -2.31 7.44
N LEU A 32 5.95 -1.74 8.19
CA LEU A 32 4.57 -2.24 8.23
C LEU A 32 3.91 -2.21 6.85
N LEU A 33 4.17 -1.16 6.06
CA LEU A 33 3.68 -1.08 4.69
C LEU A 33 4.32 -2.13 3.78
N ASP A 34 5.58 -2.49 3.99
CA ASP A 34 6.25 -3.57 3.25
C ASP A 34 5.65 -4.95 3.59
N GLU A 35 5.28 -5.18 4.84
CA GLU A 35 4.59 -6.41 5.26
C GLU A 35 3.20 -6.52 4.64
N LEU A 36 2.43 -5.43 4.66
CA LEU A 36 1.13 -5.37 3.97
C LEU A 36 1.27 -5.59 2.46
N ALA A 37 2.31 -5.03 1.83
CA ALA A 37 2.58 -5.26 0.41
C ALA A 37 2.84 -6.73 0.10
N LYS A 38 3.63 -7.43 0.92
CA LYS A 38 3.89 -8.88 0.79
C LYS A 38 2.62 -9.69 0.92
N GLN A 39 1.76 -9.36 1.88
CA GLN A 39 0.46 -10.02 2.05
C GLN A 39 -0.44 -9.81 0.83
N LEU A 40 -0.49 -8.58 0.28
CA LEU A 40 -1.24 -8.29 -0.94
C LEU A 40 -0.71 -9.05 -2.15
N VAL A 41 0.62 -9.19 -2.31
CA VAL A 41 1.21 -10.02 -3.36
C VAL A 41 0.73 -11.46 -3.22
N THR A 42 0.78 -12.03 -2.03
CA THR A 42 0.33 -13.40 -1.76
C THR A 42 -1.16 -13.56 -2.09
N LEU A 43 -2.01 -12.64 -1.67
CA LEU A 43 -3.45 -12.66 -1.96
C LEU A 43 -3.72 -12.54 -3.46
N ASN A 44 -3.06 -11.63 -4.15
CA ASN A 44 -3.23 -11.41 -5.59
C ASN A 44 -2.73 -12.59 -6.45
N LEU A 45 -1.93 -13.48 -5.91
CA LEU A 45 -1.55 -14.75 -6.54
C LEU A 45 -2.54 -15.88 -6.18
N ALA A 46 -2.96 -15.95 -4.91
CA ALA A 46 -3.82 -17.03 -4.43
C ALA A 46 -5.26 -16.92 -4.93
N ILE A 47 -5.85 -15.72 -4.93
CA ILE A 47 -7.26 -15.51 -5.31
C ILE A 47 -7.55 -15.92 -6.76
N PRO A 48 -6.76 -15.50 -7.78
CA PRO A 48 -6.97 -15.94 -9.16
C PRO A 48 -6.84 -17.45 -9.32
N GLY A 49 -5.89 -18.08 -8.62
CA GLY A 49 -5.70 -19.54 -8.64
C GLY A 49 -6.89 -20.28 -8.08
N LEU A 50 -7.41 -19.86 -6.93
CA LEU A 50 -8.61 -20.44 -6.32
C LEU A 50 -9.84 -20.24 -7.20
N TYR A 51 -9.99 -19.03 -7.78
CA TYR A 51 -11.10 -18.73 -8.67
C TYR A 51 -11.10 -19.58 -9.94
N ALA A 52 -9.93 -19.74 -10.58
CA ALA A 52 -9.79 -20.61 -11.76
C ALA A 52 -10.12 -22.09 -11.44
N THR A 53 -9.71 -22.56 -10.26
CA THR A 53 -10.04 -23.91 -9.78
C THR A 53 -11.54 -24.06 -9.53
N ALA A 54 -12.18 -23.08 -8.89
CA ALA A 54 -13.61 -23.07 -8.63
C ALA A 54 -14.42 -23.08 -9.92
N LEU A 55 -14.04 -22.26 -10.92
CA LEU A 55 -14.68 -22.26 -12.23
C LEU A 55 -14.63 -23.63 -12.91
N LYS A 56 -13.47 -24.31 -12.85
CA LYS A 56 -13.30 -25.63 -13.43
C LYS A 56 -14.19 -26.69 -12.73
N LEU A 57 -14.32 -26.60 -11.40
CA LEU A 57 -15.14 -27.54 -10.64
C LEU A 57 -16.65 -27.34 -10.88
N ILE A 58 -17.10 -26.09 -11.02
CA ILE A 58 -18.54 -25.77 -11.19
C ILE A 58 -18.97 -25.98 -12.65
N GLY A 59 -18.12 -25.60 -13.59
CA GLY A 59 -18.48 -25.59 -15.02
C GLY A 59 -18.20 -26.91 -15.77
N GLY A 60 -17.41 -27.80 -15.21
CA GLY A 60 -16.94 -28.99 -15.92
C GLY A 60 -16.07 -28.67 -17.15
N ASP A 61 -15.83 -29.66 -17.99
CA ASP A 61 -15.01 -29.48 -19.21
C ASP A 61 -15.77 -28.72 -20.33
N ASP A 62 -17.12 -28.67 -20.27
CA ASP A 62 -18.00 -28.00 -21.23
C ASP A 62 -18.50 -26.61 -20.78
N ALA A 63 -17.88 -26.01 -19.76
CA ALA A 63 -18.27 -24.72 -19.26
C ALA A 63 -18.13 -23.65 -20.36
N VAL A 64 -19.23 -23.34 -21.03
CA VAL A 64 -19.33 -22.19 -21.94
C VAL A 64 -19.21 -20.92 -21.09
N VAL A 65 -18.09 -20.26 -21.21
CA VAL A 65 -17.81 -19.00 -20.49
C VAL A 65 -18.61 -17.88 -21.18
N ASN A 66 -19.90 -17.74 -20.83
CA ASN A 66 -20.76 -16.68 -21.33
C ASN A 66 -20.29 -15.25 -20.90
N SER A 67 -19.38 -15.18 -19.93
CA SER A 67 -18.89 -13.93 -19.35
C SER A 67 -17.38 -13.75 -19.52
N ALA A 68 -16.80 -14.14 -20.66
CA ALA A 68 -15.37 -14.04 -20.93
C ALA A 68 -14.80 -12.64 -20.64
N ILE A 69 -15.56 -11.58 -20.94
CA ILE A 69 -15.17 -10.19 -20.70
C ILE A 69 -15.05 -9.90 -19.19
N MET A 70 -16.01 -10.38 -18.39
CA MET A 70 -15.99 -10.16 -16.93
C MET A 70 -14.86 -10.93 -16.25
N ILE A 71 -14.62 -12.17 -16.68
CA ILE A 71 -13.52 -12.99 -16.18
C ILE A 71 -12.18 -12.38 -16.59
N GLY A 72 -12.03 -11.97 -17.86
CA GLY A 72 -10.83 -11.28 -18.34
C GLY A 72 -10.58 -9.97 -17.59
N GLY A 73 -11.63 -9.20 -17.33
CA GLY A 73 -11.57 -7.98 -16.51
C GLY A 73 -11.12 -8.25 -15.08
N ALA A 74 -11.62 -9.30 -14.43
CA ALA A 74 -11.20 -9.70 -13.09
C ALA A 74 -9.69 -10.04 -13.04
N PHE A 75 -9.23 -10.90 -13.95
CA PHE A 75 -7.81 -11.26 -14.04
C PHE A 75 -6.92 -10.04 -14.34
N PHE A 76 -7.36 -9.15 -15.20
CA PHE A 76 -6.64 -7.91 -15.50
C PHE A 76 -6.52 -7.00 -14.27
N CYS A 77 -7.60 -6.83 -13.49
CA CYS A 77 -7.57 -6.08 -12.25
C CYS A 77 -6.61 -6.69 -11.22
N TRP A 78 -6.61 -8.03 -11.04
CA TRP A 78 -5.69 -8.71 -10.15
C TRP A 78 -4.24 -8.58 -10.61
N PHE A 79 -3.98 -8.64 -11.90
CA PHE A 79 -2.65 -8.42 -12.46
C PHE A 79 -2.15 -6.99 -12.17
N ILE A 80 -2.99 -5.96 -12.36
CA ILE A 80 -2.65 -4.58 -11.99
C ILE A 80 -2.38 -4.48 -10.48
N ALA A 81 -3.24 -5.07 -9.64
CA ALA A 81 -3.06 -5.07 -8.19
C ALA A 81 -1.73 -5.72 -7.79
N LEU A 82 -1.35 -6.83 -8.41
CA LEU A 82 -0.07 -7.50 -8.20
C LEU A 82 1.10 -6.59 -8.58
N VAL A 83 1.07 -5.97 -9.76
CA VAL A 83 2.11 -5.07 -10.25
C VAL A 83 2.27 -3.87 -9.30
N LEU A 84 1.19 -3.22 -8.87
CA LEU A 84 1.22 -2.11 -7.91
C LEU A 84 1.80 -2.53 -6.56
N SER A 85 1.47 -3.73 -6.07
CA SER A 85 2.01 -4.28 -4.83
C SER A 85 3.53 -4.50 -4.93
N ILE A 86 4.02 -5.02 -6.06
CA ILE A 86 5.45 -5.21 -6.30
C ILE A 86 6.17 -3.85 -6.41
N PHE A 87 5.58 -2.88 -7.10
CA PHE A 87 6.16 -1.52 -7.17
C PHE A 87 6.26 -0.85 -5.80
N SER A 88 5.32 -1.12 -4.90
CA SER A 88 5.38 -0.63 -3.52
C SER A 88 6.59 -1.17 -2.74
N LEU A 89 7.05 -2.40 -3.04
CA LEU A 89 8.23 -3.02 -2.43
C LEU A 89 9.55 -2.52 -3.04
N THR A 90 9.50 -1.91 -4.25
CA THR A 90 10.71 -1.46 -4.95
C THR A 90 11.26 -0.19 -4.27
N PRO A 91 12.52 -0.19 -3.82
CA PRO A 91 13.11 0.97 -3.17
C PRO A 91 13.30 2.10 -4.17
N ARG A 92 12.71 3.26 -3.89
CA ARG A 92 12.92 4.46 -4.68
C ARG A 92 14.10 5.25 -4.14
N LYS A 93 15.00 5.69 -5.02
CA LYS A 93 16.13 6.53 -4.66
C LYS A 93 15.66 7.97 -4.49
N TRP A 94 15.86 8.53 -3.29
CA TRP A 94 15.57 9.92 -2.97
C TRP A 94 16.88 10.61 -2.58
N PRO A 95 17.13 11.84 -3.01
CA PRO A 95 18.26 12.62 -2.50
C PRO A 95 17.99 12.99 -1.03
N VAL A 96 18.80 12.48 -0.10
CA VAL A 96 18.67 12.72 1.34
C VAL A 96 19.89 13.44 1.86
N ASP A 97 19.71 14.54 2.57
CA ASP A 97 20.74 15.23 3.33
C ASP A 97 20.81 14.65 4.75
N ARG A 98 21.78 13.79 4.98
CA ARG A 98 21.98 13.12 6.28
C ARG A 98 22.41 14.05 7.42
N SER A 99 22.81 15.27 7.09
CA SER A 99 23.19 16.28 8.11
C SER A 99 21.96 16.94 8.75
N LYS A 100 20.78 16.85 8.09
CA LYS A 100 19.53 17.45 8.56
C LYS A 100 18.58 16.37 9.06
N LEU A 101 18.46 16.25 10.39
CA LEU A 101 17.49 15.34 11.02
C LEU A 101 16.05 15.81 10.75
N ARG A 102 15.80 17.11 10.94
CA ARG A 102 14.48 17.74 10.78
C ARG A 102 14.62 19.05 10.01
N SER A 103 13.66 19.37 9.18
CA SER A 103 13.59 20.65 8.46
C SER A 103 12.41 21.48 8.98
N ASN A 104 12.65 22.76 9.27
CA ASN A 104 11.58 23.69 9.66
C ASN A 104 10.74 24.18 8.47
N LYS A 105 11.17 23.86 7.24
CA LYS A 105 10.44 24.23 6.01
C LYS A 105 10.37 23.00 5.10
N PRO A 106 9.22 22.75 4.46
CA PRO A 106 9.12 21.67 3.49
C PRO A 106 10.16 21.87 2.37
N ALA A 107 10.82 20.79 1.97
CA ALA A 107 11.82 20.84 0.91
C ALA A 107 11.17 21.37 -0.40
N ALA A 108 11.77 22.40 -1.00
CA ALA A 108 11.37 22.85 -2.31
C ALA A 108 11.71 21.77 -3.36
N SER A 109 10.95 21.75 -4.46
CA SER A 109 11.16 20.78 -5.54
C SER A 109 12.62 20.77 -6.00
N GLY A 110 13.29 19.61 -5.85
CA GLY A 110 14.69 19.41 -6.22
C GLY A 110 15.72 19.59 -5.10
N GLN A 111 15.31 19.96 -3.88
CA GLN A 111 16.23 19.99 -2.74
C GLN A 111 16.32 18.60 -2.06
N PRO A 112 17.50 18.26 -1.48
CA PRO A 112 17.63 17.03 -0.72
C PRO A 112 16.72 17.06 0.52
N LEU A 113 16.00 15.96 0.74
CA LEU A 113 15.06 15.79 1.85
C LEU A 113 15.82 15.63 3.18
N SER A 114 15.24 16.11 4.27
CA SER A 114 15.65 15.74 5.62
C SER A 114 15.31 14.26 5.89
N ILE A 115 15.89 13.68 6.91
CA ILE A 115 15.64 12.26 7.27
C ILE A 115 14.15 12.03 7.57
N GLU A 116 13.51 12.93 8.32
CA GLU A 116 12.08 12.85 8.63
C GLU A 116 11.21 12.93 7.36
N GLU A 117 11.50 13.88 6.48
CA GLU A 117 10.78 14.05 5.21
C GLU A 117 10.93 12.84 4.29
N PHE A 118 12.10 12.21 4.28
CA PHE A 118 12.34 10.98 3.52
C PHE A 118 11.41 9.85 3.99
N PHE A 119 11.32 9.61 5.30
CA PHE A 119 10.43 8.57 5.84
C PHE A 119 8.96 8.88 5.54
N ALA A 120 8.54 10.13 5.71
CA ALA A 120 7.17 10.57 5.43
C ALA A 120 6.83 10.44 3.92
N ALA A 121 7.71 10.85 3.03
CA ALA A 121 7.51 10.75 1.58
C ALA A 121 7.48 9.29 1.11
N SER A 122 8.38 8.45 1.63
CA SER A 122 8.42 7.02 1.34
C SER A 122 7.15 6.32 1.81
N ALA A 123 6.69 6.59 3.04
CA ALA A 123 5.46 6.03 3.57
C ALA A 123 4.23 6.47 2.77
N ARG A 124 4.14 7.76 2.37
CA ARG A 124 3.05 8.27 1.54
C ARG A 124 3.01 7.58 0.18
N TYR A 125 4.15 7.46 -0.49
CA TYR A 125 4.24 6.78 -1.79
C TYR A 125 3.76 5.32 -1.71
N LYS A 126 4.29 4.56 -0.75
CA LYS A 126 3.88 3.16 -0.51
C LYS A 126 2.40 3.04 -0.18
N ARG A 127 1.87 3.92 0.68
CA ARG A 127 0.45 3.94 1.04
C ARG A 127 -0.46 4.14 -0.16
N VAL A 128 -0.15 5.09 -1.05
CA VAL A 128 -0.95 5.34 -2.25
C VAL A 128 -0.96 4.11 -3.17
N LEU A 129 0.20 3.49 -3.40
CA LEU A 129 0.28 2.27 -4.22
C LEU A 129 -0.50 1.11 -3.61
N LEU A 130 -0.42 0.91 -2.28
CA LEU A 130 -1.14 -0.16 -1.60
C LEU A 130 -2.66 0.06 -1.60
N ILE A 131 -3.12 1.29 -1.42
CA ILE A 131 -4.55 1.63 -1.53
C ILE A 131 -5.04 1.34 -2.95
N ALA A 132 -4.30 1.79 -3.98
CA ALA A 132 -4.66 1.52 -5.37
C ALA A 132 -4.67 0.00 -5.68
N ALA A 133 -3.68 -0.75 -5.20
CA ALA A 133 -3.62 -2.20 -5.35
C ALA A 133 -4.81 -2.90 -4.68
N SER A 134 -5.17 -2.49 -3.45
CA SER A 134 -6.32 -3.03 -2.72
C SER A 134 -7.63 -2.75 -3.48
N LEU A 135 -7.82 -1.53 -3.97
CA LEU A 135 -9.02 -1.18 -4.75
C LEU A 135 -9.11 -2.03 -6.03
N CYS A 136 -8.01 -2.18 -6.78
CA CYS A 136 -7.98 -3.06 -7.97
C CYS A 136 -8.31 -4.51 -7.60
N CYS A 137 -7.78 -5.03 -6.49
CA CYS A 137 -8.09 -6.37 -6.00
C CYS A 137 -9.59 -6.54 -5.72
N PHE A 138 -10.21 -5.61 -5.01
CA PHE A 138 -11.65 -5.64 -4.72
C PHE A 138 -12.51 -5.54 -5.99
N VAL A 139 -12.14 -4.68 -6.94
CA VAL A 139 -12.84 -4.62 -8.25
C VAL A 139 -12.73 -5.95 -8.97
N GLY A 140 -11.57 -6.59 -8.97
CA GLY A 140 -11.39 -7.93 -9.54
C GLY A 140 -12.31 -8.98 -8.90
N ILE A 141 -12.43 -8.98 -7.57
CA ILE A 141 -13.35 -9.88 -6.83
C ILE A 141 -14.80 -9.60 -7.22
N CYS A 142 -15.22 -8.33 -7.29
CA CYS A 142 -16.58 -7.97 -7.69
C CYS A 142 -16.88 -8.45 -9.12
N CYS A 143 -15.97 -8.24 -10.07
CA CYS A 143 -16.13 -8.74 -11.45
C CYS A 143 -16.24 -10.27 -11.49
N ALA A 144 -15.43 -10.97 -10.71
CA ALA A 144 -15.47 -12.43 -10.60
C ALA A 144 -16.80 -12.92 -10.04
N CYS A 145 -17.32 -12.28 -8.97
CA CYS A 145 -18.63 -12.60 -8.40
C CYS A 145 -19.75 -12.40 -9.42
N VAL A 146 -19.77 -11.26 -10.11
CA VAL A 146 -20.79 -10.98 -11.15
C VAL A 146 -20.73 -12.03 -12.26
N ALA A 147 -19.52 -12.42 -12.70
CA ALA A 147 -19.35 -13.46 -13.72
C ALA A 147 -19.98 -14.80 -13.29
N VAL A 148 -19.80 -15.23 -12.05
CA VAL A 148 -20.40 -16.47 -11.50
C VAL A 148 -21.92 -16.36 -11.48
N PHE A 149 -22.50 -15.23 -11.02
CA PHE A 149 -23.94 -15.06 -10.98
C PHE A 149 -24.60 -14.98 -12.38
N MET A 150 -23.89 -14.43 -13.38
CA MET A 150 -24.39 -14.41 -14.76
C MET A 150 -24.34 -15.77 -15.42
N THR A 151 -23.38 -16.61 -15.06
CA THR A 151 -23.26 -17.98 -15.61
C THR A 151 -24.37 -18.91 -15.08
N ASN A 152 -24.89 -18.65 -13.88
CA ASN A 152 -25.93 -19.45 -13.22
C ASN A 152 -27.38 -19.08 -13.61
N LYS A 153 -27.62 -18.20 -14.59
CA LYS A 153 -28.99 -18.00 -15.10
C LYS A 153 -29.33 -19.12 -16.09
N PRO A 154 -30.27 -20.04 -15.74
CA PRO A 154 -30.79 -20.98 -16.73
C PRO A 154 -31.47 -20.19 -17.85
N VAL A 155 -31.15 -20.51 -19.09
CA VAL A 155 -31.85 -20.08 -20.27
C VAL A 155 -33.19 -20.80 -20.32
#